data_835d25764b86d49aeb94568f5c421c5c
#
_entry.id   835d25764b86d49aeb94568f5c421c5c
#
_cell.length_a   1.000
_cell.length_b   1.000
_cell.length_c   1.000
_cell.angle_alpha   90.00
_cell.angle_beta   90.00
_cell.angle_gamma   90.00
#
_symmetry.space_group_name_H-M   'P 1'
#
loop_
_entity.id
_entity.type
_entity.pdbx_description
1 polymer ?
#
loop_
_entity_poly.entity_id
_entity_poly.type
_entity_poly.pdbx_seq_one_letter_code
_entity_poly.pdbx_strand_id
1 'polypeptide(L)'
;RIVNKLLYTLRIKKLISIFSINERKTIKYYDYDDIWSRLINYISANKQDNMIQGSFVGYDDSPRRGMKGSKIIKGGSPEKFKKYFGEFYQISMKQSRPYIFLTAWNEWGEGAYLEPDTKDELGYLNAIKDIVDSSK
;
A
#
# COMPACT_ATOMS: atom_id res chain seq x y z
N ARG A 1 2.68 49.65 12.18
CA ARG A 1 2.23 48.44 12.93
C ARG A 1 1.66 47.38 11.99
N ILE A 2 0.85 47.75 10.97
CA ILE A 2 0.22 46.83 10.00
C ILE A 2 1.27 46.19 9.06
N VAL A 3 2.25 46.97 8.58
CA VAL A 3 3.30 46.51 7.66
C VAL A 3 4.17 45.40 8.32
N ASN A 4 4.53 45.56 9.60
CA ASN A 4 5.32 44.56 10.33
C ASN A 4 4.55 43.25 10.55
N LYS A 5 3.23 43.34 10.77
CA LYS A 5 2.38 42.16 10.89
C LYS A 5 2.26 41.42 9.56
N LEU A 6 2.18 42.14 8.45
CA LEU A 6 2.14 41.57 7.09
C LEU A 6 3.45 40.89 6.73
N LEU A 7 4.61 41.51 7.03
CA LEU A 7 5.93 40.94 6.80
C LEU A 7 6.19 39.71 7.66
N TYR A 8 5.70 39.70 8.91
CA TYR A 8 5.76 38.54 9.78
C TYR A 8 4.93 37.34 9.25
N THR A 9 3.72 37.62 8.77
CA THR A 9 2.83 36.61 8.16
C THR A 9 3.41 36.05 6.87
N LEU A 10 4.04 36.86 6.03
CA LEU A 10 4.73 36.44 4.81
C LEU A 10 5.97 35.60 5.09
N ARG A 11 6.74 35.91 6.14
CA ARG A 11 7.90 35.12 6.59
C ARG A 11 7.45 33.74 7.10
N ILE A 12 6.38 33.70 7.90
CA ILE A 12 5.82 32.44 8.40
C ILE A 12 5.30 31.58 7.25
N LYS A 13 4.57 32.14 6.29
CA LYS A 13 4.09 31.41 5.10
C LYS A 13 5.26 30.86 4.29
N LYS A 14 6.35 31.62 4.13
CA LYS A 14 7.56 31.17 3.42
C LYS A 14 8.26 30.03 4.18
N LEU A 15 8.35 30.11 5.52
CA LEU A 15 8.89 29.03 6.34
C LEU A 15 8.01 27.76 6.25
N ILE A 16 6.69 27.89 6.37
CA ILE A 16 5.76 26.78 6.24
C ILE A 16 5.86 26.15 4.84
N SER A 17 6.01 26.95 3.77
CA SER A 17 6.20 26.44 2.42
C SER A 17 7.52 25.68 2.25
N ILE A 18 8.60 26.15 2.89
CA ILE A 18 9.92 25.48 2.89
C ILE A 18 9.84 24.15 3.67
N PHE A 19 9.19 24.14 4.83
CA PHE A 19 8.96 22.91 5.61
C PHE A 19 8.06 21.92 4.86
N SER A 20 6.96 22.39 4.26
CA SER A 20 6.07 21.52 3.46
C SER A 20 6.73 21.02 2.17
N ILE A 21 7.66 21.78 1.59
CA ILE A 21 8.47 21.34 0.43
C ILE A 21 9.49 20.28 0.85
N ASN A 22 10.09 20.41 2.05
CA ASN A 22 11.03 19.40 2.56
C ASN A 22 10.33 18.06 2.91
N GLU A 23 9.13 18.09 3.50
CA GLU A 23 8.36 16.87 3.73
C GLU A 23 7.96 16.13 2.44
N ARG A 24 7.76 16.88 1.34
CA ARG A 24 7.47 16.31 0.02
C ARG A 24 8.70 15.76 -0.73
N LYS A 25 9.91 15.99 -0.19
CA LYS A 25 11.17 15.58 -0.83
C LYS A 25 11.75 14.29 -0.26
N THR A 26 11.20 13.74 0.81
CA THR A 26 11.72 12.54 1.45
C THR A 26 10.92 11.31 1.04
N ILE A 27 11.63 10.20 0.79
CA ILE A 27 11.00 8.89 0.59
C ILE A 27 10.35 8.48 1.93
N LYS A 28 9.11 8.03 1.88
CA LYS A 28 8.41 7.45 3.03
C LYS A 28 8.46 5.94 2.93
N TYR A 29 9.04 5.31 3.94
CA TYR A 29 9.09 3.87 4.06
C TYR A 29 8.00 3.38 5.00
N TYR A 30 7.38 2.27 4.63
CA TYR A 30 6.39 1.57 5.42
C TYR A 30 6.81 0.11 5.55
N ASP A 31 6.52 -0.51 6.68
CA ASP A 31 6.76 -1.93 6.89
C ASP A 31 5.61 -2.76 6.31
N TYR A 32 5.94 -3.84 5.61
CA TYR A 32 4.96 -4.71 4.95
C TYR A 32 4.04 -5.41 5.95
N ASP A 33 4.61 -5.91 7.04
CA ASP A 33 3.87 -6.64 8.07
C ASP A 33 2.90 -5.69 8.81
N ASP A 34 3.33 -4.45 9.07
CA ASP A 34 2.49 -3.43 9.72
C ASP A 34 1.29 -3.03 8.83
N ILE A 35 1.52 -2.78 7.53
CA ILE A 35 0.43 -2.43 6.61
C ILE A 35 -0.58 -3.58 6.49
N TRP A 36 -0.12 -4.82 6.31
CA TRP A 36 -1.00 -5.97 6.24
C TRP A 36 -1.79 -6.20 7.54
N SER A 37 -1.13 -6.08 8.69
CA SER A 37 -1.80 -6.21 9.98
C SER A 37 -2.91 -5.18 10.16
N ARG A 38 -2.68 -3.93 9.77
CA ARG A 38 -3.70 -2.88 9.79
C ARG A 38 -4.85 -3.17 8.83
N LEU A 39 -4.56 -3.66 7.62
CA LEU A 39 -5.56 -4.01 6.63
C LEU A 39 -6.46 -5.14 7.14
N ILE A 40 -5.88 -6.21 7.69
CA ILE A 40 -6.60 -7.35 8.27
C ILE A 40 -7.49 -6.90 9.43
N ASN A 41 -6.95 -6.10 10.36
CA ASN A 41 -7.74 -5.54 11.45
C ASN A 41 -8.90 -4.69 10.95
N TYR A 42 -8.67 -3.88 9.92
CA TYR A 42 -9.71 -3.03 9.33
C TYR A 42 -10.86 -3.85 8.75
N ILE A 43 -10.57 -4.88 7.92
CA ILE A 43 -11.62 -5.70 7.31
C ILE A 43 -12.34 -6.57 8.33
N SER A 44 -11.65 -7.01 9.39
CA SER A 44 -12.25 -7.79 10.48
C SER A 44 -13.26 -6.97 11.28
N ALA A 45 -12.97 -5.69 11.50
CA ALA A 45 -13.82 -4.78 12.27
C ALA A 45 -14.99 -4.22 11.45
N ASN A 46 -14.87 -4.16 10.11
CA ASN A 46 -15.83 -3.46 9.24
C ASN A 46 -16.57 -4.44 8.34
N LYS A 47 -17.79 -4.81 8.75
CA LYS A 47 -18.70 -5.68 7.97
C LYS A 47 -19.75 -4.86 7.23
N GLN A 48 -19.33 -4.07 6.26
CA GLN A 48 -20.29 -3.30 5.44
C GLN A 48 -20.67 -4.08 4.19
N ASP A 49 -21.95 -4.36 3.96
CA ASP A 49 -22.42 -5.22 2.87
C ASP A 49 -22.18 -4.67 1.46
N ASN A 50 -22.03 -3.35 1.35
CA ASN A 50 -21.77 -2.65 0.09
C ASN A 50 -20.28 -2.38 -0.17
N MET A 51 -19.36 -2.92 0.64
CA MET A 51 -17.92 -2.71 0.48
C MET A 51 -17.28 -3.86 -0.29
N ILE A 52 -16.57 -3.55 -1.37
CA ILE A 52 -15.67 -4.47 -2.04
C ILE A 52 -14.29 -4.35 -1.41
N GLN A 53 -13.72 -5.48 -1.04
CA GLN A 53 -12.43 -5.51 -0.38
C GLN A 53 -11.30 -5.47 -1.40
N GLY A 54 -10.27 -4.65 -1.09
CA GLY A 54 -9.06 -4.54 -1.88
C GLY A 54 -7.82 -4.90 -1.08
N SER A 55 -6.84 -5.48 -1.74
CA SER A 55 -5.53 -5.79 -1.18
C SER A 55 -4.42 -5.47 -2.18
N PHE A 56 -3.18 -5.73 -1.83
CA PHE A 56 -2.02 -5.38 -2.64
C PHE A 56 -0.94 -6.45 -2.54
N VAL A 57 -0.08 -6.48 -3.56
CA VAL A 57 1.12 -7.37 -3.59
C VAL A 57 2.31 -6.67 -2.95
N GLY A 58 2.60 -5.48 -3.42
CA GLY A 58 3.68 -4.62 -2.99
C GLY A 58 3.40 -3.17 -3.38
N TYR A 59 4.28 -2.25 -2.99
CA TYR A 59 4.19 -0.87 -3.46
C TYR A 59 5.55 -0.16 -3.40
N ASP A 60 5.98 0.37 -4.52
CA ASP A 60 7.15 1.25 -4.66
C ASP A 60 6.93 2.19 -5.83
N ASP A 61 6.52 3.44 -5.57
CA ASP A 61 6.30 4.44 -6.61
C ASP A 61 7.56 5.26 -6.95
N SER A 62 8.73 4.85 -6.45
CA SER A 62 9.99 5.54 -6.73
C SER A 62 10.42 5.48 -8.21
N PRO A 63 10.14 4.43 -8.98
CA PRO A 63 10.43 4.42 -10.42
C PRO A 63 9.69 5.53 -11.16
N ARG A 64 8.46 5.82 -10.76
CA ARG A 64 7.62 6.86 -11.38
C ARG A 64 7.86 8.26 -10.82
N ARG A 65 8.08 8.39 -9.51
CA ARG A 65 8.18 9.69 -8.82
C ARG A 65 9.61 10.13 -8.57
N GLY A 66 10.59 9.25 -8.70
CA GLY A 66 11.96 9.47 -8.25
C GLY A 66 12.02 9.65 -6.73
N MET A 67 13.09 10.29 -6.24
CA MET A 67 13.32 10.47 -4.79
C MET A 67 12.37 11.46 -4.11
N LYS A 68 11.50 12.14 -4.86
CA LYS A 68 10.68 13.25 -4.33
C LYS A 68 9.32 12.78 -3.84
N GLY A 69 9.25 12.39 -2.57
CA GLY A 69 8.00 12.08 -1.88
C GLY A 69 7.44 10.71 -2.23
N SER A 70 8.29 9.81 -2.72
CA SER A 70 7.92 8.43 -3.00
C SER A 70 7.53 7.69 -1.73
N LYS A 71 6.67 6.70 -1.91
CA LYS A 71 6.25 5.76 -0.87
C LYS A 71 6.72 4.37 -1.23
N ILE A 72 7.33 3.70 -0.29
CA ILE A 72 7.87 2.36 -0.48
C ILE A 72 7.42 1.48 0.69
N ILE A 73 6.78 0.36 0.39
CA ILE A 73 6.49 -0.69 1.37
C ILE A 73 7.63 -1.71 1.30
N LYS A 74 8.37 -1.89 2.39
CA LYS A 74 9.51 -2.78 2.48
C LYS A 74 9.20 -4.09 3.19
N GLY A 75 9.94 -5.13 2.83
CA GLY A 75 9.90 -6.43 3.50
C GLY A 75 8.85 -7.39 2.95
N GLY A 76 8.23 -7.09 1.80
CA GLY A 76 7.35 -8.03 1.09
C GLY A 76 8.12 -9.20 0.49
N SER A 77 7.48 -10.37 0.48
CA SER A 77 7.90 -11.58 -0.23
C SER A 77 6.68 -12.43 -0.58
N PRO A 78 6.79 -13.40 -1.52
CA PRO A 78 5.71 -14.33 -1.83
C PRO A 78 5.20 -15.09 -0.59
N GLU A 79 6.06 -15.49 0.34
CA GLU A 79 5.70 -16.21 1.56
C GLU A 79 4.90 -15.32 2.51
N LYS A 80 5.34 -14.08 2.72
CA LYS A 80 4.60 -13.11 3.52
C LYS A 80 3.26 -12.77 2.90
N PHE A 81 3.24 -12.57 1.58
CA PHE A 81 2.00 -12.36 0.84
C PHE A 81 1.04 -13.54 1.02
N LYS A 82 1.52 -14.78 0.84
CA LYS A 82 0.72 -16.01 1.05
C LYS A 82 0.10 -16.03 2.45
N LYS A 83 0.89 -15.74 3.49
CA LYS A 83 0.42 -15.67 4.88
C LYS A 83 -0.71 -14.65 5.05
N TYR A 84 -0.44 -13.40 4.70
CA TYR A 84 -1.38 -12.31 4.98
C TYR A 84 -2.59 -12.31 4.04
N PHE A 85 -2.37 -12.57 2.75
CA PHE A 85 -3.47 -12.66 1.80
C PHE A 85 -4.35 -13.89 2.08
N GLY A 86 -3.77 -14.99 2.58
CA GLY A 86 -4.53 -16.15 3.03
C GLY A 86 -5.48 -15.81 4.20
N GLU A 87 -5.00 -15.09 5.20
CA GLU A 87 -5.83 -14.62 6.31
C GLU A 87 -6.92 -13.64 5.83
N PHE A 88 -6.54 -12.66 5.00
CA PHE A 88 -7.46 -11.72 4.38
C PHE A 88 -8.56 -12.43 3.57
N TYR A 89 -8.18 -13.42 2.76
CA TYR A 89 -9.09 -14.23 1.96
C TYR A 89 -10.09 -15.00 2.84
N GLN A 90 -9.62 -15.63 3.92
CA GLN A 90 -10.50 -16.36 4.84
C GLN A 90 -11.53 -15.45 5.52
N ILE A 91 -11.13 -14.24 5.92
CA ILE A 91 -12.05 -13.24 6.49
C ILE A 91 -13.07 -12.83 5.43
N SER A 92 -12.65 -12.60 4.19
CA SER A 92 -13.51 -12.23 3.07
C SER A 92 -14.55 -13.30 2.78
N MET A 93 -14.14 -14.57 2.76
CA MET A 93 -15.06 -15.71 2.54
C MET A 93 -16.09 -15.82 3.68
N LYS A 94 -15.67 -15.70 4.94
CA LYS A 94 -16.58 -15.69 6.10
C LYS A 94 -17.57 -14.53 6.07
N GLN A 95 -17.23 -13.43 5.43
CA GLN A 95 -18.10 -12.26 5.24
C GLN A 95 -18.94 -12.35 3.96
N SER A 96 -18.90 -13.49 3.24
CA SER A 96 -19.61 -13.72 1.96
C SER A 96 -19.31 -12.65 0.91
N ARG A 97 -18.05 -12.20 0.82
CA ARG A 97 -17.63 -11.20 -0.16
C ARG A 97 -17.43 -11.88 -1.53
N PRO A 98 -18.17 -11.45 -2.58
CA PRO A 98 -18.12 -12.11 -3.87
C PRO A 98 -16.82 -11.82 -4.64
N TYR A 99 -16.13 -10.72 -4.32
CA TYR A 99 -14.95 -10.26 -5.04
C TYR A 99 -13.90 -9.71 -4.09
N ILE A 100 -12.63 -9.97 -4.42
CA ILE A 100 -11.45 -9.31 -3.84
C ILE A 100 -10.67 -8.69 -4.98
N PHE A 101 -10.38 -7.39 -4.87
CA PHE A 101 -9.53 -6.69 -5.83
C PHE A 101 -8.08 -6.72 -5.37
N LEU A 102 -7.17 -7.05 -6.28
CA LEU A 102 -5.73 -7.00 -6.05
C LEU A 102 -5.12 -5.87 -6.88
N THR A 103 -4.34 -5.02 -6.24
CA THR A 103 -3.48 -4.05 -6.91
C THR A 103 -2.09 -4.65 -7.05
N ALA A 104 -1.63 -4.97 -8.28
CA ALA A 104 -2.37 -5.06 -9.51
C ALA A 104 -1.76 -6.18 -10.37
N TRP A 105 -2.25 -6.37 -11.62
CA TRP A 105 -1.63 -7.32 -12.54
C TRP A 105 -0.25 -6.82 -12.99
N ASN A 106 -0.15 -5.56 -13.45
CA ASN A 106 1.03 -5.04 -14.16
C ASN A 106 1.40 -3.59 -13.84
N GLU A 107 1.20 -3.12 -12.61
CA GLU A 107 1.61 -1.76 -12.20
C GLU A 107 3.10 -1.72 -11.83
N TRP A 108 3.96 -1.98 -12.82
CA TRP A 108 5.43 -1.98 -12.67
C TRP A 108 5.97 -0.64 -12.18
N GLY A 109 5.39 0.48 -12.66
CA GLY A 109 5.81 1.83 -12.25
C GLY A 109 5.55 2.16 -10.78
N GLU A 110 4.75 1.34 -10.10
CA GLU A 110 4.43 1.44 -8.69
C GLU A 110 4.91 0.22 -7.88
N GLY A 111 5.69 -0.68 -8.49
CA GLY A 111 6.13 -1.91 -7.84
C GLY A 111 4.98 -2.75 -7.29
N ALA A 112 3.79 -2.64 -7.90
CA ALA A 112 2.56 -3.29 -7.49
C ALA A 112 2.09 -4.23 -8.61
N TYR A 113 2.75 -5.34 -8.79
CA TYR A 113 2.47 -6.24 -9.91
C TYR A 113 2.49 -7.71 -9.50
N LEU A 114 1.65 -8.49 -10.19
CA LEU A 114 1.56 -9.95 -10.08
C LEU A 114 2.22 -10.67 -11.26
N GLU A 115 2.52 -9.95 -12.35
CA GLU A 115 3.25 -10.53 -13.48
C GLU A 115 4.57 -11.14 -13.00
N PRO A 116 4.96 -12.30 -13.54
CA PRO A 116 6.22 -12.94 -13.19
C PRO A 116 7.42 -12.04 -13.46
N ASP A 117 8.37 -12.02 -12.55
CA ASP A 117 9.63 -11.30 -12.67
C ASP A 117 10.83 -12.22 -12.47
N THR A 118 12.04 -11.70 -12.64
CA THR A 118 13.26 -12.46 -12.47
C THR A 118 13.66 -12.70 -11.01
N LYS A 119 13.03 -12.02 -10.06
CA LYS A 119 13.33 -12.11 -8.63
C LYS A 119 12.44 -13.13 -7.92
N ASP A 120 11.14 -12.96 -8.08
CA ASP A 120 10.13 -13.73 -7.35
C ASP A 120 9.43 -14.75 -8.28
N GLU A 121 9.76 -14.77 -9.58
CA GLU A 121 9.23 -15.67 -10.62
C GLU A 121 7.69 -15.77 -10.57
N LEU A 122 7.15 -16.97 -10.35
CA LEU A 122 5.71 -17.22 -10.18
C LEU A 122 5.26 -17.19 -8.71
N GLY A 123 6.11 -16.75 -7.78
CA GLY A 123 5.89 -16.90 -6.34
C GLY A 123 4.56 -16.32 -5.86
N TYR A 124 4.21 -15.11 -6.28
CA TYR A 124 2.94 -14.46 -5.90
C TYR A 124 1.72 -15.16 -6.52
N LEU A 125 1.82 -15.59 -7.79
CA LEU A 125 0.74 -16.33 -8.46
C LEU A 125 0.52 -17.70 -7.83
N ASN A 126 1.60 -18.41 -7.50
CA ASN A 126 1.54 -19.69 -6.79
C ASN A 126 0.91 -19.52 -5.39
N ALA A 127 1.24 -18.42 -4.69
CA ALA A 127 0.61 -18.11 -3.41
C ALA A 127 -0.91 -17.95 -3.52
N ILE A 128 -1.40 -17.23 -4.53
CA ILE A 128 -2.84 -17.06 -4.79
C ILE A 128 -3.46 -18.43 -5.12
N LYS A 129 -2.85 -19.18 -6.03
CA LYS A 129 -3.33 -20.50 -6.43
C LYS A 129 -3.50 -21.43 -5.21
N ASP A 130 -2.47 -21.55 -4.37
CA ASP A 130 -2.49 -22.40 -3.19
C ASP A 130 -3.60 -22.01 -2.20
N ILE A 131 -3.83 -20.70 -2.00
CA ILE A 131 -4.89 -20.20 -1.12
C ILE A 131 -6.27 -20.56 -1.66
N VAL A 132 -6.50 -20.36 -2.96
CA VAL A 132 -7.79 -20.66 -3.59
C VAL A 132 -8.06 -22.16 -3.63
N ASP A 133 -7.05 -22.96 -3.96
CA ASP A 133 -7.20 -24.42 -4.05
C ASP A 133 -7.43 -25.08 -2.67
N SER A 134 -6.84 -24.52 -1.61
CA SER A 134 -7.06 -25.00 -0.23
C SER A 134 -8.44 -24.61 0.34
N SER A 135 -9.21 -23.80 -0.35
CA SER A 135 -10.51 -23.28 0.09
C SER A 135 -11.71 -24.00 -0.56
N LYS A 136 -11.43 -24.90 -1.49
CA LYS A 136 -12.44 -25.75 -2.17
C LYS A 136 -12.75 -26.98 -1.33
#